data_7982b57106150ebf02c1e1422da03095
#
_entry.id   7982b57106150ebf02c1e1422da03095
#
_cell.length_a   1.000
_cell.length_b   1.000
_cell.length_c   1.000
_cell.angle_alpha   90.00
_cell.angle_beta   90.00
_cell.angle_gamma   90.00
#
_symmetry.space_group_name_H-M   'P 1'
#
loop_
_entity.id
_entity.type
_entity.pdbx_description
1 polymer ?
#
loop_
_entity_poly.entity_id
_entity_poly.type
_entity_poly.pdbx_seq_one_letter_code
_entity_poly.pdbx_strand_id
1 'polypeptide(L)'
;MIYVMSDIHGNLRRFESVLSQINLQPADTLYILGDVIDRHPHGIRILRRIMAAPNMKMLLGNHEFMMLRALNHPYEPGDRDFDPDASVAHWYRNGGGVTHRHLKHLRKTLRAEIISYLRSLPLNIDIEVNGTPYKLVHAAPVELYTPHDLYTSPTHFAVWKRWPDDTALLSDRTVIFGHTPTRYFQPNCPMDIYRTPDRIGIDCGSGYPEDPSSELRAFGRLACLRLDDGKVFYSEE
;
A
#
# COMPACT_ATOMS: atom_id res chain seq x y z
N MET A 1 12.19 16.69 -4.36
CA MET A 1 10.79 16.39 -4.70
C MET A 1 10.23 15.32 -3.79
N ILE A 2 8.93 15.35 -3.54
CA ILE A 2 8.21 14.39 -2.70
C ILE A 2 7.22 13.63 -3.57
N TYR A 3 7.37 12.30 -3.61
CA TYR A 3 6.53 11.40 -4.40
C TYR A 3 5.74 10.47 -3.50
N VAL A 4 4.54 10.07 -3.93
CA VAL A 4 3.69 9.12 -3.22
C VAL A 4 3.12 8.11 -4.21
N MET A 5 3.20 6.80 -3.89
CA MET A 5 2.55 5.70 -4.62
C MET A 5 1.99 4.65 -3.66
N SER A 6 1.15 3.75 -4.15
CA SER A 6 0.53 2.70 -3.34
C SER A 6 0.22 1.45 -4.15
N ASP A 7 -0.05 0.34 -3.45
CA ASP A 7 -0.68 -0.87 -4.00
C ASP A 7 0.04 -1.45 -5.23
N ILE A 8 1.37 -1.58 -5.14
CA ILE A 8 2.24 -2.08 -6.23
C ILE A 8 1.97 -3.56 -6.52
N HIS A 9 1.66 -4.34 -5.47
CA HIS A 9 1.29 -5.75 -5.55
C HIS A 9 2.25 -6.63 -6.38
N GLY A 10 3.54 -6.44 -6.23
CA GLY A 10 4.55 -7.25 -6.90
C GLY A 10 4.65 -7.02 -8.41
N ASN A 11 3.98 -6.02 -8.95
CA ASN A 11 4.03 -5.69 -10.38
C ASN A 11 5.30 -4.89 -10.71
N LEU A 12 6.37 -5.62 -10.96
CA LEU A 12 7.69 -5.03 -11.22
C LEU A 12 7.70 -4.15 -12.48
N ARG A 13 6.99 -4.55 -13.54
CA ARG A 13 6.94 -3.80 -14.79
C ARG A 13 6.35 -2.40 -14.58
N ARG A 14 5.20 -2.31 -13.89
CA ARG A 14 4.55 -1.04 -13.56
C ARG A 14 5.42 -0.20 -12.61
N PHE A 15 6.05 -0.84 -11.63
CA PHE A 15 6.95 -0.15 -10.69
C PHE A 15 8.16 0.45 -11.40
N GLU A 16 8.85 -0.30 -12.26
CA GLU A 16 10.00 0.18 -13.04
C GLU A 16 9.59 1.28 -14.04
N SER A 17 8.42 1.13 -14.71
CA SER A 17 7.88 2.14 -15.60
C SER A 17 7.71 3.50 -14.90
N VAL A 18 7.10 3.52 -13.73
CA VAL A 18 6.93 4.75 -12.96
C VAL A 18 8.28 5.29 -12.46
N LEU A 19 9.17 4.43 -11.93
CA LEU A 19 10.48 4.88 -11.46
C LEU A 19 11.33 5.52 -12.56
N SER A 20 11.25 5.01 -13.79
CA SER A 20 11.96 5.58 -14.93
C SER A 20 11.46 6.99 -15.28
N GLN A 21 10.14 7.21 -15.18
CA GLN A 21 9.52 8.50 -15.46
C GLN A 21 9.84 9.56 -14.41
N ILE A 22 9.81 9.19 -13.11
CA ILE A 22 10.12 10.15 -12.03
C ILE A 22 11.61 10.44 -11.90
N ASN A 23 12.47 9.53 -12.39
CA ASN A 23 13.93 9.64 -12.29
C ASN A 23 14.38 10.05 -10.89
N LEU A 24 13.98 9.26 -9.87
CA LEU A 24 14.13 9.56 -8.44
C LEU A 24 15.60 9.87 -8.09
N GLN A 25 15.85 11.09 -7.62
CA GLN A 25 17.17 11.56 -7.23
C GLN A 25 17.46 11.25 -5.75
N PRO A 26 18.73 11.25 -5.31
CA PRO A 26 19.08 11.03 -3.90
C PRO A 26 18.44 12.03 -2.92
N ALA A 27 18.17 13.27 -3.36
CA ALA A 27 17.53 14.30 -2.56
C ALA A 27 16.01 14.21 -2.54
N ASP A 28 15.42 13.36 -3.39
CA ASP A 28 13.97 13.14 -3.44
C ASP A 28 13.55 12.13 -2.38
N THR A 29 12.27 12.15 -2.01
CA THR A 29 11.69 11.11 -1.15
C THR A 29 10.49 10.49 -1.86
N LEU A 30 10.45 9.16 -1.90
CA LEU A 30 9.31 8.37 -2.37
C LEU A 30 8.64 7.69 -1.18
N TYR A 31 7.39 8.02 -0.92
CA TYR A 31 6.53 7.34 0.03
C TYR A 31 5.72 6.26 -0.66
N ILE A 32 5.71 5.04 -0.10
CA ILE A 32 4.92 3.90 -0.56
C ILE A 32 3.89 3.56 0.52
N LEU A 33 2.61 3.71 0.21
CA LEU A 33 1.53 3.58 1.19
C LEU A 33 1.14 2.13 1.49
N GLY A 34 2.04 1.17 1.31
CA GLY A 34 1.80 -0.25 1.56
C GLY A 34 1.42 -1.06 0.33
N ASP A 35 1.09 -2.33 0.56
CA ASP A 35 0.67 -3.31 -0.44
C ASP A 35 1.68 -3.48 -1.60
N VAL A 36 2.93 -3.70 -1.22
CA VAL A 36 4.04 -3.96 -2.14
C VAL A 36 4.05 -5.40 -2.62
N ILE A 37 3.65 -6.32 -1.75
CA ILE A 37 3.68 -7.77 -1.99
C ILE A 37 2.35 -8.31 -2.55
N ASP A 38 2.34 -9.61 -2.85
CA ASP A 38 1.19 -10.41 -3.29
C ASP A 38 0.70 -10.11 -4.72
N ARG A 39 -0.21 -10.96 -5.21
CA ARG A 39 -0.86 -10.94 -6.52
C ARG A 39 0.10 -11.18 -7.69
N HIS A 40 1.16 -10.38 -7.86
CA HIS A 40 2.20 -10.57 -8.87
C HIS A 40 3.51 -11.11 -8.26
N PRO A 41 4.41 -11.73 -9.08
CA PRO A 41 5.49 -12.57 -8.55
C PRO A 41 6.69 -11.81 -7.95
N HIS A 42 6.80 -10.49 -8.14
CA HIS A 42 8.04 -9.77 -7.81
C HIS A 42 7.98 -8.95 -6.51
N GLY A 43 6.94 -9.12 -5.66
CA GLY A 43 6.74 -8.33 -4.43
C GLY A 43 7.97 -8.34 -3.51
N ILE A 44 8.56 -9.49 -3.26
CA ILE A 44 9.79 -9.58 -2.43
C ILE A 44 10.98 -8.87 -3.07
N ARG A 45 11.11 -8.89 -4.41
CA ARG A 45 12.17 -8.17 -5.10
C ARG A 45 12.02 -6.65 -4.94
N ILE A 46 10.80 -6.15 -5.10
CA ILE A 46 10.49 -4.73 -4.92
C ILE A 46 10.69 -4.32 -3.47
N LEU A 47 10.17 -5.10 -2.51
CA LEU A 47 10.32 -4.85 -1.08
C LEU A 47 11.80 -4.72 -0.68
N ARG A 48 12.65 -5.63 -1.15
CA ARG A 48 14.10 -5.56 -0.89
C ARG A 48 14.76 -4.31 -1.48
N ARG A 49 14.30 -3.84 -2.63
CA ARG A 49 14.77 -2.57 -3.21
C ARG A 49 14.39 -1.38 -2.34
N ILE A 50 13.15 -1.37 -1.83
CA ILE A 50 12.68 -0.35 -0.89
C ILE A 50 13.50 -0.37 0.40
N MET A 51 13.72 -1.55 0.99
CA MET A 51 14.53 -1.72 2.20
C MET A 51 15.97 -1.21 2.05
N ALA A 52 16.54 -1.30 0.84
CA ALA A 52 17.91 -0.87 0.55
C ALA A 52 18.04 0.63 0.20
N ALA A 53 16.94 1.32 -0.06
CA ALA A 53 16.92 2.71 -0.54
C ALA A 53 16.55 3.68 0.60
N PRO A 54 17.47 4.50 1.11
CA PRO A 54 17.21 5.38 2.26
C PRO A 54 16.16 6.47 1.98
N ASN A 55 15.95 6.79 0.71
CA ASN A 55 14.98 7.77 0.25
C ASN A 55 13.64 7.16 -0.21
N MET A 56 13.43 5.86 -0.01
CA MET A 56 12.14 5.19 -0.14
C MET A 56 11.62 4.86 1.26
N LYS A 57 10.43 5.36 1.61
CA LYS A 57 9.77 5.14 2.89
C LYS A 57 8.45 4.43 2.68
N MET A 58 8.14 3.46 3.52
CA MET A 58 6.97 2.61 3.35
C MET A 58 6.07 2.63 4.58
N LEU A 59 4.77 2.55 4.38
CA LEU A 59 3.76 2.27 5.39
C LEU A 59 3.40 0.78 5.39
N LEU A 60 2.82 0.30 6.49
CA LEU A 60 2.23 -1.03 6.55
C LEU A 60 0.94 -1.05 5.71
N GLY A 61 0.84 -1.98 4.76
CA GLY A 61 -0.39 -2.31 4.05
C GLY A 61 -1.08 -3.55 4.62
N ASN A 62 -2.33 -3.80 4.22
CA ASN A 62 -3.05 -4.99 4.68
C ASN A 62 -2.44 -6.30 4.15
N HIS A 63 -1.77 -6.28 3.00
CA HIS A 63 -1.08 -7.46 2.48
C HIS A 63 0.16 -7.82 3.30
N GLU A 64 0.95 -6.86 3.72
CA GLU A 64 2.05 -7.06 4.67
C GLU A 64 1.53 -7.51 6.03
N PHE A 65 0.44 -6.92 6.52
CA PHE A 65 -0.22 -7.29 7.77
C PHE A 65 -0.73 -8.74 7.74
N MET A 66 -1.41 -9.16 6.65
CA MET A 66 -1.84 -10.54 6.44
C MET A 66 -0.66 -11.52 6.44
N MET A 67 0.43 -11.18 5.75
CA MET A 67 1.64 -12.00 5.73
C MET A 67 2.22 -12.19 7.13
N LEU A 68 2.36 -11.11 7.90
CA LEU A 68 2.88 -11.17 9.27
C LEU A 68 2.03 -12.10 10.14
N ARG A 69 0.71 -11.98 10.09
CA ARG A 69 -0.22 -12.84 10.83
C ARG A 69 -0.10 -14.29 10.38
N ALA A 70 -0.16 -14.55 9.08
CA ALA A 70 -0.07 -15.90 8.51
C ALA A 70 1.24 -16.63 8.84
N LEU A 71 2.32 -15.88 9.07
CA LEU A 71 3.62 -16.42 9.46
C LEU A 71 3.86 -16.42 10.98
N ASN A 72 2.83 -16.14 11.77
CA ASN A 72 2.88 -16.07 13.24
C ASN A 72 3.90 -15.02 13.78
N HIS A 73 3.96 -13.89 13.10
CA HIS A 73 4.73 -12.71 13.51
C HIS A 73 3.81 -11.49 13.65
N PRO A 74 2.89 -11.47 14.64
CA PRO A 74 1.91 -10.39 14.76
C PRO A 74 2.58 -9.02 14.85
N TYR A 75 1.94 -8.03 14.26
CA TYR A 75 2.43 -6.65 14.28
C TYR A 75 2.38 -6.09 15.71
N GLU A 76 1.26 -6.33 16.43
CA GLU A 76 1.07 -5.93 17.81
C GLU A 76 0.82 -7.16 18.71
N PRO A 77 1.16 -7.06 20.03
CA PRO A 77 0.91 -8.15 20.98
C PRO A 77 -0.57 -8.58 21.08
N GLY A 78 -1.51 -7.65 20.86
CA GLY A 78 -2.96 -7.91 20.86
C GLY A 78 -3.49 -8.66 19.65
N ASP A 79 -2.71 -8.76 18.57
CA ASP A 79 -3.07 -9.51 17.36
C ASP A 79 -2.91 -11.03 17.50
N ARG A 80 -2.75 -11.56 18.73
CA ARG A 80 -2.44 -12.97 18.99
C ARG A 80 -3.64 -13.91 18.97
N ASP A 81 -4.86 -13.39 19.10
CA ASP A 81 -6.07 -14.21 19.14
C ASP A 81 -6.54 -14.57 17.73
N PHE A 82 -5.72 -15.36 17.01
CA PHE A 82 -6.15 -15.79 15.72
C PHE A 82 -5.66 -17.19 15.35
N ASP A 83 -6.48 -17.88 14.56
CA ASP A 83 -6.16 -19.20 14.00
C ASP A 83 -5.12 -19.04 12.87
N PRO A 84 -3.90 -19.62 13.00
CA PRO A 84 -2.87 -19.54 11.98
C PRO A 84 -3.32 -20.12 10.63
N ASP A 85 -4.07 -21.22 10.61
CA ASP A 85 -4.53 -21.86 9.38
C ASP A 85 -5.56 -20.99 8.67
N ALA A 86 -6.51 -20.41 9.40
CA ALA A 86 -7.46 -19.45 8.87
C ALA A 86 -6.75 -18.20 8.30
N SER A 87 -5.65 -17.76 8.92
CA SER A 87 -4.87 -16.62 8.46
C SER A 87 -4.09 -16.91 7.19
N VAL A 88 -3.48 -18.06 7.07
CA VAL A 88 -2.83 -18.51 5.82
C VAL A 88 -3.85 -18.60 4.70
N ALA A 89 -5.01 -19.20 4.95
CA ALA A 89 -6.09 -19.31 3.97
C ALA A 89 -6.62 -17.91 3.56
N HIS A 90 -6.77 -16.99 4.50
CA HIS A 90 -7.18 -15.62 4.22
C HIS A 90 -6.15 -14.89 3.35
N TRP A 91 -4.87 -14.95 3.71
CA TRP A 91 -3.78 -14.38 2.93
C TRP A 91 -3.73 -14.95 1.50
N TYR A 92 -3.90 -16.28 1.34
CA TYR A 92 -3.89 -16.93 0.02
C TYR A 92 -5.05 -16.49 -0.86
N ARG A 93 -6.27 -16.35 -0.31
CA ARG A 93 -7.43 -15.81 -1.05
C ARG A 93 -7.20 -14.38 -1.57
N ASN A 94 -6.32 -13.63 -0.90
CA ASN A 94 -5.93 -12.29 -1.31
C ASN A 94 -4.68 -12.25 -2.22
N GLY A 95 -4.18 -13.41 -2.69
CA GLY A 95 -3.05 -13.48 -3.61
C GLY A 95 -1.70 -13.74 -2.97
N GLY A 96 -1.63 -14.06 -1.67
CA GLY A 96 -0.39 -14.25 -0.91
C GLY A 96 0.43 -15.48 -1.30
N GLY A 97 -0.14 -16.41 -2.05
CA GLY A 97 0.53 -17.65 -2.45
C GLY A 97 1.82 -17.43 -3.25
N VAL A 98 1.90 -16.37 -4.06
CA VAL A 98 3.11 -16.03 -4.83
C VAL A 98 4.24 -15.55 -3.91
N THR A 99 3.92 -14.71 -2.94
CA THR A 99 4.85 -14.21 -1.93
C THR A 99 5.34 -15.34 -1.03
N HIS A 100 4.44 -16.19 -0.54
CA HIS A 100 4.79 -17.30 0.33
C HIS A 100 5.74 -18.30 -0.36
N ARG A 101 5.48 -18.65 -1.64
CA ARG A 101 6.42 -19.49 -2.42
C ARG A 101 7.81 -18.85 -2.49
N HIS A 102 7.89 -17.55 -2.76
CA HIS A 102 9.17 -16.86 -2.82
C HIS A 102 9.90 -16.87 -1.47
N LEU A 103 9.20 -16.58 -0.37
CA LEU A 103 9.78 -16.58 0.98
C LEU A 103 10.37 -17.93 1.36
N LYS A 104 9.80 -19.07 0.95
CA LYS A 104 10.30 -20.41 1.25
C LYS A 104 11.71 -20.63 0.69
N HIS A 105 12.09 -19.97 -0.39
CA HIS A 105 13.40 -20.09 -1.04
C HIS A 105 14.43 -19.08 -0.51
N LEU A 106 14.05 -18.16 0.37
CA LEU A 106 14.99 -17.21 0.95
C LEU A 106 15.79 -17.84 2.12
N ARG A 107 17.02 -17.36 2.31
CA ARG A 107 17.81 -17.65 3.52
C ARG A 107 17.05 -17.18 4.76
N LYS A 108 17.21 -17.92 5.88
CA LYS A 108 16.52 -17.61 7.15
C LYS A 108 16.82 -16.18 7.64
N THR A 109 18.08 -15.73 7.50
CA THR A 109 18.51 -14.37 7.88
C THR A 109 17.72 -13.30 7.11
N LEU A 110 17.67 -13.39 5.78
CA LEU A 110 16.95 -12.44 4.95
C LEU A 110 15.44 -12.44 5.24
N ARG A 111 14.89 -13.62 5.52
CA ARG A 111 13.45 -13.72 5.92
C ARG A 111 13.21 -13.01 7.24
N ALA A 112 14.11 -13.17 8.21
CA ALA A 112 14.03 -12.48 9.51
C ALA A 112 14.17 -10.96 9.35
N GLU A 113 15.08 -10.49 8.48
CA GLU A 113 15.25 -9.07 8.15
C GLU A 113 13.96 -8.48 7.54
N ILE A 114 13.34 -9.16 6.58
CA ILE A 114 12.07 -8.74 5.98
C ILE A 114 10.96 -8.65 7.05
N ILE A 115 10.80 -9.67 7.88
CA ILE A 115 9.79 -9.68 8.96
C ILE A 115 10.04 -8.52 9.95
N SER A 116 11.30 -8.33 10.35
CA SER A 116 11.67 -7.23 11.26
C SER A 116 11.35 -5.86 10.65
N TYR A 117 11.69 -5.66 9.37
CA TYR A 117 11.38 -4.44 8.64
C TYR A 117 9.86 -4.19 8.58
N LEU A 118 9.08 -5.17 8.18
CA LEU A 118 7.62 -5.01 8.08
C LEU A 118 6.97 -4.70 9.44
N ARG A 119 7.48 -5.27 10.53
CA ARG A 119 7.01 -4.97 11.89
C ARG A 119 7.41 -3.58 12.40
N SER A 120 8.39 -2.94 11.77
CA SER A 120 8.83 -1.58 12.11
C SER A 120 8.12 -0.50 11.29
N LEU A 121 7.30 -0.87 10.30
CA LEU A 121 6.63 0.09 9.42
C LEU A 121 5.59 0.91 10.20
N PRO A 122 5.52 2.23 9.98
CA PRO A 122 4.48 3.06 10.58
C PRO A 122 3.13 2.82 9.90
N LEU A 123 2.04 3.14 10.61
CA LEU A 123 0.66 3.11 10.08
C LEU A 123 0.30 4.42 9.37
N ASN A 124 0.83 5.54 9.87
CA ASN A 124 0.65 6.89 9.31
C ASN A 124 1.99 7.60 9.20
N ILE A 125 2.08 8.55 8.26
CA ILE A 125 3.16 9.53 8.20
C ILE A 125 2.53 10.91 7.97
N ASP A 126 2.86 11.88 8.81
CA ASP A 126 2.53 13.29 8.61
C ASP A 126 3.69 14.00 7.91
N ILE A 127 3.39 14.75 6.87
CA ILE A 127 4.36 15.56 6.13
C ILE A 127 3.76 16.92 5.76
N GLU A 128 4.64 17.87 5.48
CA GLU A 128 4.26 19.16 4.91
C GLU A 128 5.05 19.39 3.61
N VAL A 129 4.37 19.81 2.56
CA VAL A 129 4.98 20.12 1.26
C VAL A 129 4.47 21.49 0.80
N ASN A 130 5.36 22.45 0.63
CA ASN A 130 5.04 23.83 0.22
C ASN A 130 3.96 24.47 1.12
N GLY A 131 4.02 24.22 2.44
CA GLY A 131 3.06 24.76 3.41
C GLY A 131 1.71 24.02 3.44
N THR A 132 1.53 22.97 2.66
CA THR A 132 0.32 22.13 2.68
C THR A 132 0.56 20.88 3.53
N PRO A 133 -0.22 20.68 4.60
CA PRO A 133 -0.12 19.50 5.43
C PRO A 133 -0.82 18.29 4.80
N TYR A 134 -0.15 17.14 4.81
CA TYR A 134 -0.66 15.86 4.36
C TYR A 134 -0.54 14.79 5.43
N LYS A 135 -1.52 13.90 5.48
CA LYS A 135 -1.42 12.63 6.21
C LYS A 135 -1.40 11.48 5.21
N LEU A 136 -0.33 10.71 5.23
CA LEU A 136 -0.16 9.52 4.42
C LEU A 136 -0.61 8.30 5.21
N VAL A 137 -1.52 7.50 4.66
CA VAL A 137 -2.06 6.28 5.27
C VAL A 137 -2.16 5.17 4.22
N HIS A 138 -2.20 3.90 4.66
CA HIS A 138 -2.58 2.85 3.71
C HIS A 138 -4.07 2.91 3.42
N ALA A 139 -4.91 2.73 4.43
CA ALA A 139 -6.37 2.77 4.27
C ALA A 139 -6.99 3.92 5.07
N ALA A 140 -6.66 4.07 6.36
CA ALA A 140 -7.28 5.07 7.23
C ALA A 140 -6.31 5.67 8.26
N PRO A 141 -6.51 6.95 8.67
CA PRO A 141 -5.82 7.50 9.83
C PRO A 141 -6.14 6.69 11.09
N VAL A 142 -5.11 6.15 11.76
CA VAL A 142 -5.29 5.26 12.91
C VAL A 142 -5.98 5.96 14.09
N GLU A 143 -5.81 7.26 14.23
CA GLU A 143 -6.45 8.09 15.27
C GLU A 143 -7.97 8.19 15.15
N LEU A 144 -8.55 7.81 14.01
CA LEU A 144 -9.99 7.75 13.79
C LEU A 144 -10.61 6.42 14.26
N TYR A 145 -9.80 5.46 14.69
CA TYR A 145 -10.30 4.20 15.25
C TYR A 145 -11.06 4.44 16.55
N THR A 146 -12.20 3.78 16.68
CA THR A 146 -12.97 3.74 17.92
C THR A 146 -13.25 2.29 18.34
N PRO A 147 -13.45 2.01 19.64
CA PRO A 147 -13.82 0.66 20.12
C PRO A 147 -15.16 0.14 19.55
N HIS A 148 -15.96 0.99 18.93
CA HIS A 148 -17.23 0.62 18.27
C HIS A 148 -17.04 0.18 16.81
N ASP A 149 -15.83 0.33 16.24
CA ASP A 149 -15.54 -0.14 14.90
C ASP A 149 -15.54 -1.67 14.83
N LEU A 150 -15.91 -2.22 13.68
CA LEU A 150 -15.93 -3.67 13.43
C LEU A 150 -14.53 -4.28 13.27
N TYR A 151 -13.48 -3.51 13.50
CA TYR A 151 -12.08 -3.94 13.37
C TYR A 151 -11.53 -4.40 14.71
N THR A 152 -10.71 -5.46 14.68
CA THR A 152 -10.21 -6.11 15.89
C THR A 152 -9.13 -5.32 16.63
N SER A 153 -8.50 -4.36 15.95
CA SER A 153 -7.45 -3.51 16.53
C SER A 153 -7.31 -2.19 15.76
N PRO A 154 -6.65 -1.16 16.34
CA PRO A 154 -6.29 0.06 15.63
C PRO A 154 -5.50 -0.21 14.34
N THR A 155 -4.56 -1.17 14.39
CA THR A 155 -3.77 -1.58 13.22
C THR A 155 -4.66 -2.18 12.13
N HIS A 156 -5.56 -3.10 12.52
CA HIS A 156 -6.50 -3.71 11.58
C HIS A 156 -7.38 -2.63 10.91
N PHE A 157 -7.89 -1.67 11.69
CA PHE A 157 -8.64 -0.54 11.17
C PHE A 157 -7.80 0.28 10.17
N ALA A 158 -6.58 0.68 10.55
CA ALA A 158 -5.72 1.55 9.73
C ALA A 158 -5.37 0.95 8.36
N VAL A 159 -5.30 -0.39 8.26
CA VAL A 159 -4.91 -1.07 7.02
C VAL A 159 -6.09 -1.65 6.22
N TRP A 160 -7.34 -1.65 6.77
CA TRP A 160 -8.49 -2.27 6.10
C TRP A 160 -9.70 -1.37 5.91
N LYS A 161 -9.78 -0.23 6.62
CA LYS A 161 -10.97 0.65 6.56
C LYS A 161 -11.18 1.18 5.15
N ARG A 162 -12.41 1.06 4.67
CA ARG A 162 -12.88 1.72 3.45
C ARG A 162 -13.83 2.86 3.82
N TRP A 163 -13.67 3.98 3.15
CA TRP A 163 -14.44 5.19 3.43
C TRP A 163 -15.56 5.36 2.42
N PRO A 164 -16.80 5.64 2.86
CA PRO A 164 -17.81 6.19 1.98
C PRO A 164 -17.41 7.62 1.54
N ASP A 165 -17.89 8.05 0.37
CA ASP A 165 -17.51 9.33 -0.25
C ASP A 165 -17.86 10.57 0.58
N ASP A 166 -18.90 10.48 1.43
CA ASP A 166 -19.45 11.56 2.24
C ASP A 166 -18.82 11.68 3.64
N THR A 167 -17.92 10.78 4.00
CA THR A 167 -17.27 10.81 5.31
C THR A 167 -16.15 11.84 5.34
N ALA A 168 -16.28 12.90 6.12
CA ALA A 168 -15.20 13.83 6.40
C ALA A 168 -14.07 13.10 7.15
N LEU A 169 -12.80 13.27 6.69
CA LEU A 169 -11.65 12.62 7.31
C LEU A 169 -11.00 13.51 8.36
N LEU A 170 -10.28 14.53 7.92
CA LEU A 170 -9.59 15.48 8.80
C LEU A 170 -9.80 16.89 8.24
N SER A 171 -10.01 17.87 9.12
CA SER A 171 -10.32 19.23 8.70
C SER A 171 -9.09 20.11 8.44
N ASP A 172 -7.92 19.69 8.95
CA ASP A 172 -6.69 20.49 8.96
C ASP A 172 -5.64 20.02 7.94
N ARG A 173 -5.89 18.92 7.22
CA ARG A 173 -4.94 18.34 6.27
C ARG A 173 -5.60 17.46 5.21
N THR A 174 -4.90 17.27 4.09
CA THR A 174 -5.33 16.32 3.06
C THR A 174 -4.83 14.91 3.38
N VAL A 175 -5.74 13.93 3.42
CA VAL A 175 -5.38 12.51 3.59
C VAL A 175 -5.07 11.88 2.24
N ILE A 176 -3.89 11.25 2.10
CA ILE A 176 -3.53 10.47 0.90
C ILE A 176 -3.58 9.00 1.27
N PHE A 177 -4.36 8.22 0.52
CA PHE A 177 -4.62 6.81 0.82
C PHE A 177 -4.58 5.90 -0.42
N GLY A 178 -4.34 4.61 -0.19
CA GLY A 178 -4.41 3.50 -1.15
C GLY A 178 -5.55 2.55 -0.86
N HIS A 179 -5.28 1.24 -0.89
CA HIS A 179 -6.16 0.14 -0.45
C HIS A 179 -7.49 -0.01 -1.18
N THR A 180 -8.20 1.09 -1.39
CA THR A 180 -9.50 1.09 -2.08
C THR A 180 -9.31 1.60 -3.51
N PRO A 181 -9.44 0.72 -4.51
CA PRO A 181 -9.26 1.12 -5.90
C PRO A 181 -10.15 2.29 -6.29
N THR A 182 -9.56 3.29 -6.95
CA THR A 182 -10.22 4.55 -7.31
C THR A 182 -11.47 4.38 -8.17
N ARG A 183 -11.57 3.26 -8.91
CA ARG A 183 -12.78 2.89 -9.67
C ARG A 183 -14.06 2.85 -8.83
N TYR A 184 -13.95 2.62 -7.52
CA TYR A 184 -15.13 2.59 -6.62
C TYR A 184 -15.65 3.98 -6.29
N PHE A 185 -14.82 5.01 -6.41
CA PHE A 185 -15.18 6.41 -6.18
C PHE A 185 -15.54 7.14 -7.49
N GLN A 186 -14.90 6.75 -8.60
CA GLN A 186 -15.02 7.43 -9.89
C GLN A 186 -15.09 6.43 -11.07
N PRO A 187 -16.23 5.77 -11.29
CA PRO A 187 -16.37 4.74 -12.32
C PRO A 187 -16.12 5.24 -13.75
N ASN A 188 -16.27 6.54 -14.01
CA ASN A 188 -16.01 7.14 -15.33
C ASN A 188 -14.51 7.35 -15.61
N CYS A 189 -13.65 7.39 -14.57
CA CYS A 189 -12.20 7.52 -14.69
C CYS A 189 -11.52 6.51 -13.76
N PRO A 190 -11.74 5.20 -13.96
CA PRO A 190 -11.45 4.16 -12.97
C PRO A 190 -9.97 3.95 -12.67
N MET A 191 -9.08 4.44 -13.55
CA MET A 191 -7.62 4.30 -13.41
C MET A 191 -6.92 5.62 -13.06
N ASP A 192 -7.65 6.70 -12.88
CA ASP A 192 -7.08 7.97 -12.44
C ASP A 192 -7.05 8.06 -10.93
N ILE A 193 -6.15 8.88 -10.37
CA ILE A 193 -6.20 9.19 -8.95
C ILE A 193 -7.50 9.93 -8.63
N TYR A 194 -8.09 9.58 -7.48
CA TYR A 194 -9.30 10.22 -6.97
C TYR A 194 -8.94 11.45 -6.14
N ARG A 195 -9.65 12.58 -6.29
CA ARG A 195 -9.37 13.81 -5.54
C ARG A 195 -10.65 14.47 -5.06
N THR A 196 -10.63 14.87 -3.78
CA THR A 196 -11.56 15.83 -3.17
C THR A 196 -10.74 16.87 -2.38
N PRO A 197 -11.38 17.90 -1.80
CA PRO A 197 -10.64 18.90 -1.01
C PRO A 197 -9.90 18.32 0.21
N ASP A 198 -10.38 17.23 0.80
CA ASP A 198 -9.86 16.63 2.04
C ASP A 198 -9.07 15.32 1.84
N ARG A 199 -9.10 14.72 0.63
CA ARG A 199 -8.47 13.42 0.39
C ARG A 199 -8.03 13.18 -1.05
N ILE A 200 -7.03 12.29 -1.20
CA ILE A 200 -6.53 11.81 -2.49
C ILE A 200 -6.38 10.29 -2.41
N GLY A 201 -7.15 9.56 -3.23
CA GLY A 201 -7.00 8.11 -3.42
C GLY A 201 -6.07 7.81 -4.58
N ILE A 202 -5.07 6.95 -4.37
CA ILE A 202 -4.02 6.66 -5.36
C ILE A 202 -3.88 5.18 -5.75
N ASP A 203 -4.73 4.29 -5.23
CA ASP A 203 -4.80 2.90 -5.71
C ASP A 203 -5.55 2.87 -7.04
N CYS A 204 -4.81 2.89 -8.14
CA CYS A 204 -5.34 2.81 -9.50
C CYS A 204 -5.37 1.36 -10.05
N GLY A 205 -5.41 0.36 -9.16
CA GLY A 205 -5.61 -1.03 -9.51
C GLY A 205 -4.37 -1.76 -10.04
N SER A 206 -3.15 -1.34 -9.63
CA SER A 206 -1.91 -2.03 -10.09
C SER A 206 -1.89 -3.53 -9.74
N GLY A 207 -2.61 -3.94 -8.71
CA GLY A 207 -2.75 -5.34 -8.32
C GLY A 207 -3.75 -6.16 -9.14
N TYR A 208 -4.47 -5.59 -10.08
CA TYR A 208 -5.38 -6.34 -10.92
C TYR A 208 -4.64 -7.28 -11.89
N PRO A 209 -5.25 -8.41 -12.27
CA PRO A 209 -4.64 -9.34 -13.20
C PRO A 209 -4.30 -8.68 -14.55
N GLU A 210 -3.13 -9.05 -15.10
CA GLU A 210 -2.74 -8.67 -16.47
C GLU A 210 -3.22 -9.70 -17.52
N ASP A 211 -3.93 -10.75 -17.08
CA ASP A 211 -4.49 -11.78 -17.96
C ASP A 211 -5.47 -11.16 -18.97
N PRO A 212 -5.28 -11.36 -20.28
CA PRO A 212 -6.17 -10.82 -21.31
C PRO A 212 -7.63 -11.25 -21.17
N SER A 213 -7.90 -12.38 -20.52
CA SER A 213 -9.27 -12.88 -20.27
C SER A 213 -9.96 -12.19 -19.09
N SER A 214 -9.21 -11.44 -18.26
CA SER A 214 -9.76 -10.74 -17.10
C SER A 214 -10.31 -9.37 -17.49
N GLU A 215 -11.59 -9.13 -17.24
CA GLU A 215 -12.20 -7.80 -17.39
C GLU A 215 -11.52 -6.73 -16.52
N LEU A 216 -10.92 -7.14 -15.38
CA LEU A 216 -10.23 -6.24 -14.46
C LEU A 216 -8.90 -5.71 -15.02
N ARG A 217 -8.33 -6.36 -16.04
CA ARG A 217 -7.11 -5.91 -16.69
C ARG A 217 -7.22 -4.46 -17.20
N ALA A 218 -8.36 -4.11 -17.77
CA ALA A 218 -8.63 -2.78 -18.30
C ALA A 218 -8.67 -1.66 -17.25
N PHE A 219 -8.65 -2.02 -15.95
CA PHE A 219 -8.79 -1.06 -14.84
C PHE A 219 -7.53 -0.95 -13.99
N GLY A 220 -6.38 -1.44 -14.47
CA GLY A 220 -5.19 -1.56 -13.66
C GLY A 220 -3.99 -0.79 -14.18
N ARG A 221 -3.51 0.22 -13.43
CA ARG A 221 -2.19 0.85 -13.61
C ARG A 221 -1.64 1.30 -12.26
N LEU A 222 -0.33 1.54 -12.19
CA LEU A 222 0.31 2.13 -11.01
C LEU A 222 0.35 3.65 -11.20
N ALA A 223 -0.08 4.37 -10.16
CA ALA A 223 0.00 5.82 -10.10
C ALA A 223 1.10 6.26 -9.13
N CYS A 224 1.78 7.37 -9.45
CA CYS A 224 2.68 8.07 -8.55
C CYS A 224 2.39 9.57 -8.62
N LEU A 225 2.07 10.15 -7.47
CA LEU A 225 1.78 11.57 -7.31
C LEU A 225 3.02 12.30 -6.82
N ARG A 226 3.43 13.37 -7.50
CA ARG A 226 4.41 14.35 -6.99
C ARG A 226 3.67 15.45 -6.26
N LEU A 227 3.97 15.66 -4.97
CA LEU A 227 3.26 16.62 -4.13
C LEU A 227 3.67 18.06 -4.36
N ASP A 228 4.89 18.29 -4.85
CA ASP A 228 5.44 19.63 -5.06
C ASP A 228 4.64 20.47 -6.06
N ASP A 229 4.04 19.83 -7.08
CA ASP A 229 3.28 20.48 -8.15
C ASP A 229 2.00 19.73 -8.54
N GLY A 230 1.67 18.63 -7.85
CA GLY A 230 0.47 17.84 -8.12
C GLY A 230 0.53 16.97 -9.38
N LYS A 231 1.70 16.85 -10.04
CA LYS A 231 1.87 16.04 -11.24
C LYS A 231 1.70 14.56 -10.93
N VAL A 232 0.96 13.85 -11.78
CA VAL A 232 0.76 12.41 -11.70
C VAL A 232 1.51 11.69 -12.81
N PHE A 233 2.18 10.60 -12.45
CA PHE A 233 2.85 9.70 -13.36
C PHE A 233 2.12 8.36 -13.30
N TYR A 234 1.83 7.79 -14.43
CA TYR A 234 1.17 6.50 -14.53
C TYR A 234 2.07 5.49 -15.23
N SER A 235 2.01 4.23 -14.81
CA SER A 235 2.73 3.18 -15.51
C SER A 235 2.23 3.03 -16.94
N GLU A 236 3.16 2.88 -17.86
CA GLU A 236 2.89 2.51 -19.25
C GLU A 236 2.68 0.99 -19.36
N GLU A 237 1.81 0.57 -20.27
CA GLU A 237 1.54 -0.85 -20.54
C GLU A 237 2.64 -1.52 -21.36
#